data_f91da176f7248821da761b0d46625999
#
_entry.id   f91da176f7248821da761b0d46625999
#
_cell.length_a   1.000
_cell.length_b   1.000
_cell.length_c   1.000
_cell.angle_alpha   90.00
_cell.angle_beta   90.00
_cell.angle_gamma   90.00
#
_symmetry.space_group_name_H-M   'P 1'
#
loop_
_entity.id
_entity.type
_entity.pdbx_description
1 polymer ?
#
loop_
_entity_poly.entity_id
_entity_poly.type
_entity_poly.pdbx_seq_one_letter_code
_entity_poly.pdbx_strand_id
1 'polypeptide(L)'
;TALGGTTPFDETVGGNRICEVGDAVMASLAMLRGQQGAFSRAAAGHLGELPAPGNAVGNGTATTAWMGPDQYLVEGIDAAVLSAAFGTSAAVTDQSDAWVRFDVTGDDAVAMLERLSSADTRGMQACSATRTAIHHMHCVIVCRAGGTDFTILGPRSSAASLHHALVAAAASL
;
A
#
# COMPACT_ATOMS: atom_id res chain seq x y z
N THR A 1 16.29 0.48 7.68
CA THR A 1 14.82 0.33 7.75
C THR A 1 14.15 1.65 8.11
N ALA A 2 12.84 1.75 7.97
CA ALA A 2 12.07 2.94 8.36
C ALA A 2 12.01 3.10 9.89
N LEU A 3 12.14 2.00 10.62
CA LEU A 3 12.23 1.98 12.09
C LEU A 3 13.62 2.31 12.63
N GLY A 4 14.60 2.56 11.76
CA GLY A 4 15.97 2.92 12.14
C GLY A 4 16.88 1.73 12.48
N GLY A 5 16.39 0.50 12.39
CA GLY A 5 17.18 -0.72 12.58
C GLY A 5 18.01 -1.09 11.34
N THR A 6 18.96 -2.00 11.52
CA THR A 6 19.73 -2.61 10.41
C THR A 6 18.98 -3.74 9.72
N THR A 7 18.04 -4.37 10.43
CA THR A 7 17.16 -5.43 9.93
C THR A 7 15.70 -4.98 10.06
N PRO A 8 14.82 -5.33 9.11
CA PRO A 8 13.40 -5.09 9.23
C PRO A 8 12.80 -5.77 10.47
N PHE A 9 11.82 -5.13 11.08
CA PHE A 9 11.02 -5.74 12.14
C PHE A 9 10.20 -6.90 11.56
N ASP A 10 10.20 -8.04 12.25
CA ASP A 10 9.44 -9.22 11.85
C ASP A 10 9.15 -10.06 13.10
N GLU A 11 7.97 -9.91 13.68
CA GLU A 11 7.56 -10.63 14.88
C GLU A 11 6.10 -11.05 14.82
N THR A 12 5.80 -12.12 15.56
CA THR A 12 4.43 -12.55 15.81
C THR A 12 3.99 -12.02 17.19
N VAL A 13 2.91 -11.26 17.18
CA VAL A 13 2.29 -10.65 18.36
C VAL A 13 0.81 -11.06 18.38
N GLY A 14 0.38 -11.68 19.46
CA GLY A 14 -0.94 -12.30 19.49
C GLY A 14 -1.09 -13.33 18.36
N GLY A 15 -2.20 -13.33 17.66
CA GLY A 15 -2.45 -14.18 16.47
C GLY A 15 -1.94 -13.62 15.15
N ASN A 16 -1.14 -12.52 15.16
CA ASN A 16 -0.74 -11.80 13.96
C ASN A 16 0.78 -11.72 13.83
N ARG A 17 1.30 -12.00 12.64
CA ARG A 17 2.67 -11.65 12.26
C ARG A 17 2.66 -10.25 11.66
N ILE A 18 3.54 -9.40 12.16
CA ILE A 18 3.76 -8.03 11.68
C ILE A 18 5.19 -7.95 11.14
N CYS A 19 5.33 -7.63 9.87
CA CYS A 19 6.62 -7.58 9.18
C CYS A 19 6.81 -6.21 8.52
N GLU A 20 7.90 -5.49 8.86
CA GLU A 20 8.34 -4.31 8.12
C GLU A 20 8.95 -4.77 6.79
N VAL A 21 8.49 -4.23 5.68
CA VAL A 21 9.10 -4.47 4.37
C VAL A 21 10.09 -3.35 4.09
N GLY A 22 11.38 -3.68 4.18
CA GLY A 22 12.46 -2.78 3.78
C GLY A 22 12.52 -2.63 2.26
N ASP A 23 13.07 -1.53 1.79
CA ASP A 23 13.43 -1.30 0.38
C ASP A 23 12.26 -1.47 -0.63
N ALA A 24 11.02 -1.19 -0.19
CA ALA A 24 9.87 -1.19 -1.07
C ALA A 24 9.98 -0.04 -2.08
N VAL A 25 10.08 -0.38 -3.36
CA VAL A 25 10.11 0.60 -4.45
C VAL A 25 8.69 1.04 -4.75
N MET A 26 8.41 2.34 -4.65
CA MET A 26 7.08 2.90 -4.82
C MET A 26 7.11 4.18 -5.66
N ALA A 27 6.10 4.37 -6.50
CA ALA A 27 5.90 5.62 -7.23
C ALA A 27 4.42 6.02 -7.25
N SER A 28 4.14 7.31 -7.14
CA SER A 28 2.84 7.86 -7.49
C SER A 28 2.75 8.11 -8.98
N LEU A 29 1.61 7.77 -9.55
CA LEU A 29 1.31 7.91 -10.97
C LEU A 29 0.00 8.69 -11.10
N ALA A 30 0.05 9.88 -11.69
CA ALA A 30 -1.12 10.72 -11.92
C ALA A 30 -1.29 10.99 -13.42
N MET A 31 -2.44 10.59 -13.97
CA MET A 31 -2.76 10.83 -15.37
C MET A 31 -2.90 12.33 -15.65
N LEU A 32 -2.28 12.80 -16.70
CA LEU A 32 -2.42 14.20 -17.13
C LEU A 32 -3.71 14.41 -17.91
N ARG A 33 -4.30 15.57 -17.73
CA ARG A 33 -5.57 15.94 -18.38
C ARG A 33 -5.47 15.83 -19.91
N GLY A 34 -6.44 15.15 -20.51
CA GLY A 34 -6.49 14.94 -21.95
C GLY A 34 -5.59 13.83 -22.49
N GLN A 35 -4.90 13.09 -21.63
CA GLN A 35 -3.96 12.04 -22.01
C GLN A 35 -4.48 10.61 -21.81
N GLN A 36 -5.80 10.42 -21.62
CA GLN A 36 -6.42 9.13 -21.30
C GLN A 36 -5.98 7.99 -22.23
N GLY A 37 -5.99 8.25 -23.55
CA GLY A 37 -5.63 7.21 -24.52
C GLY A 37 -4.15 6.80 -24.48
N ALA A 38 -3.23 7.75 -24.29
CA ALA A 38 -1.81 7.47 -24.18
C ALA A 38 -1.51 6.79 -22.83
N PHE A 39 -2.11 7.29 -21.74
CA PHE A 39 -1.99 6.73 -20.40
C PHE A 39 -2.47 5.27 -20.36
N SER A 40 -3.67 4.97 -20.90
CA SER A 40 -4.22 3.61 -20.90
C SER A 40 -3.36 2.63 -21.69
N ARG A 41 -2.77 3.04 -22.81
CA ARG A 41 -1.85 2.19 -23.59
C ARG A 41 -0.57 1.88 -22.80
N ALA A 42 0.02 2.89 -22.15
CA ALA A 42 1.21 2.71 -21.32
C ALA A 42 0.90 1.80 -20.13
N ALA A 43 -0.24 2.01 -19.46
CA ALA A 43 -0.68 1.18 -18.34
C ALA A 43 -0.84 -0.28 -18.75
N ALA A 44 -1.52 -0.56 -19.85
CA ALA A 44 -1.71 -1.92 -20.36
C ALA A 44 -0.38 -2.64 -20.65
N GLY A 45 0.65 -1.92 -21.09
CA GLY A 45 1.96 -2.49 -21.36
C GLY A 45 2.84 -2.74 -20.14
N HIS A 46 2.65 -2.00 -19.05
CA HIS A 46 3.54 -2.03 -17.89
C HIS A 46 2.86 -2.46 -16.58
N LEU A 47 1.61 -2.12 -16.40
CA LEU A 47 0.86 -2.38 -15.17
C LEU A 47 -0.23 -3.45 -15.35
N GLY A 48 -0.64 -3.70 -16.59
CA GLY A 48 -1.82 -4.48 -16.91
C GLY A 48 -3.10 -3.66 -16.76
N GLU A 49 -4.14 -4.26 -16.19
CA GLU A 49 -5.40 -3.56 -15.92
C GLU A 49 -5.22 -2.55 -14.76
N LEU A 50 -5.79 -1.37 -14.93
CA LEU A 50 -5.81 -0.39 -13.84
C LEU A 50 -6.92 -0.74 -12.85
N PRO A 51 -6.65 -0.58 -11.53
CA PRO A 51 -7.65 -0.89 -10.51
C PRO A 51 -8.83 0.08 -10.58
N ALA A 52 -10.03 -0.46 -10.38
CA ALA A 52 -11.22 0.33 -10.12
C ALA A 52 -11.13 1.05 -8.77
N PRO A 53 -11.95 2.09 -8.50
CA PRO A 53 -12.00 2.73 -7.19
C PRO A 53 -12.16 1.73 -6.04
N GLY A 54 -11.33 1.90 -5.01
CA GLY A 54 -11.34 1.01 -3.84
C GLY A 54 -10.60 -0.33 -4.03
N ASN A 55 -9.86 -0.50 -5.13
CA ASN A 55 -9.14 -1.73 -5.42
C ASN A 55 -7.63 -1.51 -5.64
N ALA A 56 -6.91 -2.62 -5.59
CA ALA A 56 -5.55 -2.76 -6.08
C ALA A 56 -5.48 -3.96 -7.01
N VAL A 57 -4.57 -3.95 -7.96
CA VAL A 57 -4.31 -5.08 -8.87
C VAL A 57 -2.83 -5.39 -8.88
N GLY A 58 -2.48 -6.67 -8.94
CA GLY A 58 -1.12 -7.14 -9.10
C GLY A 58 -0.94 -7.87 -10.43
N ASN A 59 0.20 -7.69 -11.09
CA ASN A 59 0.55 -8.40 -12.32
C ASN A 59 1.73 -9.39 -12.15
N GLY A 60 2.08 -9.70 -10.88
CA GLY A 60 3.21 -10.56 -10.53
C GLY A 60 4.55 -9.81 -10.41
N THR A 61 4.67 -8.63 -11.02
CA THR A 61 5.86 -7.76 -10.92
C THR A 61 5.59 -6.54 -10.06
N ALA A 62 4.39 -5.98 -10.17
CA ALA A 62 3.99 -4.77 -9.46
C ALA A 62 2.60 -4.92 -8.87
N THR A 63 2.34 -4.13 -7.84
CA THR A 63 1.00 -3.87 -7.30
C THR A 63 0.63 -2.42 -7.58
N THR A 64 -0.53 -2.20 -8.18
CA THR A 64 -1.08 -0.88 -8.45
C THR A 64 -2.33 -0.68 -7.62
N ALA A 65 -2.33 0.30 -6.73
CA ALA A 65 -3.48 0.66 -5.88
C ALA A 65 -4.13 1.96 -6.37
N TRP A 66 -5.46 1.98 -6.39
CA TRP A 66 -6.21 3.20 -6.66
C TRP A 66 -6.10 4.18 -5.49
N MET A 67 -5.69 5.41 -5.74
CA MET A 67 -5.48 6.44 -4.72
C MET A 67 -6.47 7.60 -4.83
N GLY A 68 -7.16 7.70 -5.94
CA GLY A 68 -8.11 8.76 -6.25
C GLY A 68 -8.41 8.82 -7.74
N PRO A 69 -9.30 9.69 -8.21
CA PRO A 69 -9.54 9.88 -9.63
C PRO A 69 -8.23 10.15 -10.37
N ASP A 70 -7.94 9.31 -11.37
CA ASP A 70 -6.73 9.40 -12.20
C ASP A 70 -5.39 9.31 -11.44
N GLN A 71 -5.40 8.80 -10.20
CA GLN A 71 -4.22 8.69 -9.34
C GLN A 71 -4.04 7.27 -8.81
N TYR A 72 -2.80 6.79 -8.90
CA TYR A 72 -2.42 5.44 -8.52
C TYR A 72 -1.12 5.46 -7.72
N LEU A 73 -0.96 4.50 -6.81
CA LEU A 73 0.31 4.15 -6.20
C LEU A 73 0.77 2.83 -6.81
N VAL A 74 1.95 2.83 -7.38
CA VAL A 74 2.58 1.66 -7.99
C VAL A 74 3.72 1.21 -7.10
N GLU A 75 3.70 -0.04 -6.70
CA GLU A 75 4.77 -0.70 -5.95
C GLU A 75 5.44 -1.76 -6.82
N GLY A 76 6.76 -1.87 -6.74
CA GLY A 76 7.56 -2.88 -7.44
C GLY A 76 8.17 -2.41 -8.76
N ILE A 77 7.87 -1.19 -9.23
CA ILE A 77 8.48 -0.62 -10.44
C ILE A 77 9.10 0.74 -10.10
N ASP A 78 10.35 0.93 -10.51
CA ASP A 78 11.09 2.16 -10.30
C ASP A 78 10.42 3.35 -11.01
N ALA A 79 10.44 4.52 -10.34
CA ALA A 79 9.83 5.75 -10.86
C ALA A 79 10.45 6.20 -12.19
N ALA A 80 11.75 5.95 -12.42
CA ALA A 80 12.40 6.27 -13.68
C ALA A 80 11.87 5.40 -14.84
N VAL A 81 11.62 4.12 -14.57
CA VAL A 81 11.01 3.19 -15.54
C VAL A 81 9.60 3.64 -15.89
N LEU A 82 8.79 3.98 -14.88
CA LEU A 82 7.44 4.50 -15.10
C LEU A 82 7.45 5.83 -15.85
N SER A 83 8.36 6.74 -15.50
CA SER A 83 8.51 8.03 -16.21
C SER A 83 8.84 7.83 -17.69
N ALA A 84 9.72 6.89 -18.01
CA ALA A 84 10.05 6.56 -19.39
C ALA A 84 8.84 5.94 -20.14
N ALA A 85 8.11 5.04 -19.46
CA ALA A 85 6.96 4.34 -20.05
C ALA A 85 5.75 5.26 -20.30
N PHE A 86 5.44 6.14 -19.37
CA PHE A 86 4.27 7.02 -19.45
C PHE A 86 4.55 8.35 -20.15
N GLY A 87 5.83 8.79 -20.19
CA GLY A 87 6.24 10.00 -20.88
C GLY A 87 5.42 11.23 -20.46
N THR A 88 4.82 11.91 -21.45
CA THR A 88 3.99 13.10 -21.20
C THR A 88 2.54 12.77 -20.85
N SER A 89 2.18 11.50 -20.66
CA SER A 89 0.79 11.11 -20.36
C SER A 89 0.51 11.08 -18.85
N ALA A 90 1.55 11.05 -18.01
CA ALA A 90 1.42 11.06 -16.55
C ALA A 90 2.49 11.90 -15.89
N ALA A 91 2.18 12.40 -14.69
CA ALA A 91 3.16 12.83 -13.70
C ALA A 91 3.54 11.61 -12.86
N VAL A 92 4.83 11.32 -12.77
CA VAL A 92 5.40 10.24 -11.95
C VAL A 92 6.28 10.85 -10.88
N THR A 93 6.14 10.40 -9.65
CA THR A 93 6.97 10.85 -8.52
C THR A 93 7.42 9.64 -7.72
N ASP A 94 8.71 9.54 -7.45
CA ASP A 94 9.27 8.53 -6.55
C ASP A 94 8.68 8.72 -5.14
N GLN A 95 8.18 7.65 -4.57
CA GLN A 95 7.54 7.59 -3.25
C GLN A 95 8.21 6.56 -2.34
N SER A 96 9.32 5.98 -2.74
CA SER A 96 10.00 4.90 -2.00
C SER A 96 10.39 5.32 -0.58
N ASP A 97 10.80 6.59 -0.41
CA ASP A 97 11.13 7.16 0.90
C ASP A 97 9.97 7.89 1.60
N ALA A 98 8.80 7.96 0.97
CA ALA A 98 7.63 8.61 1.56
C ALA A 98 6.81 7.67 2.45
N TRP A 99 6.85 6.37 2.17
CA TRP A 99 6.04 5.36 2.83
C TRP A 99 6.88 4.38 3.64
N VAL A 100 6.32 3.91 4.76
CA VAL A 100 6.70 2.65 5.39
C VAL A 100 5.64 1.61 5.06
N ARG A 101 6.07 0.38 4.79
CA ARG A 101 5.19 -0.75 4.55
C ARG A 101 5.31 -1.75 5.69
N PHE A 102 4.17 -2.13 6.26
CA PHE A 102 4.01 -3.29 7.13
C PHE A 102 3.09 -4.30 6.48
N ASP A 103 3.52 -5.54 6.43
CA ASP A 103 2.65 -6.66 6.10
C ASP A 103 2.15 -7.31 7.39
N VAL A 104 0.84 -7.53 7.46
CA VAL A 104 0.15 -8.12 8.60
C VAL A 104 -0.55 -9.38 8.13
N THR A 105 -0.20 -10.52 8.74
CA THR A 105 -0.81 -11.81 8.44
C THR A 105 -1.25 -12.51 9.71
N GLY A 106 -2.41 -13.12 9.70
CA GLY A 106 -2.94 -13.86 10.84
C GLY A 106 -4.46 -13.89 10.86
N ASP A 107 -5.01 -14.81 11.63
CA ASP A 107 -6.47 -15.00 11.73
C ASP A 107 -7.15 -13.82 12.46
N ASP A 108 -6.40 -13.11 13.31
CA ASP A 108 -6.88 -11.96 14.07
C ASP A 108 -6.58 -10.61 13.37
N ALA A 109 -6.08 -10.61 12.13
CA ALA A 109 -5.69 -9.40 11.42
C ALA A 109 -6.86 -8.40 11.24
N VAL A 110 -8.05 -8.89 10.95
CA VAL A 110 -9.27 -8.06 10.89
C VAL A 110 -9.58 -7.44 12.25
N ALA A 111 -9.61 -8.25 13.32
CA ALA A 111 -9.92 -7.76 14.66
C ALA A 111 -8.89 -6.70 15.14
N MET A 112 -7.62 -6.88 14.79
CA MET A 112 -6.57 -5.90 15.04
C MET A 112 -6.83 -4.58 14.29
N LEU A 113 -7.13 -4.65 13.00
CA LEU A 113 -7.35 -3.46 12.17
C LEU A 113 -8.63 -2.70 12.54
N GLU A 114 -9.69 -3.39 12.98
CA GLU A 114 -10.93 -2.77 13.49
C GLU A 114 -10.70 -1.94 14.77
N ARG A 115 -9.66 -2.23 15.56
CA ARG A 115 -9.27 -1.41 16.72
C ARG A 115 -8.51 -0.14 16.34
N LEU A 116 -7.90 -0.13 15.16
CA LEU A 116 -7.01 0.93 14.70
C LEU A 116 -7.67 1.93 13.75
N SER A 117 -8.70 1.49 13.04
CA SER A 117 -9.26 2.23 11.90
C SER A 117 -10.76 2.04 11.81
N SER A 118 -11.43 3.05 11.25
CA SER A 118 -12.86 2.98 10.89
C SER A 118 -13.11 2.33 9.52
N ALA A 119 -12.09 1.82 8.84
CA ALA A 119 -12.27 1.10 7.60
C ALA A 119 -12.99 -0.22 7.85
N ASP A 120 -13.92 -0.59 6.97
CA ASP A 120 -14.59 -1.90 7.00
C ASP A 120 -13.63 -3.00 6.50
N THR A 121 -12.63 -3.33 7.34
CA THR A 121 -11.64 -4.35 6.99
C THR A 121 -12.23 -5.75 6.93
N ARG A 122 -13.34 -5.99 7.63
CA ARG A 122 -14.08 -7.27 7.58
C ARG A 122 -14.76 -7.50 6.24
N GLY A 123 -15.25 -6.43 5.62
CA GLY A 123 -15.86 -6.47 4.28
C GLY A 123 -14.86 -6.50 3.13
N MET A 124 -13.56 -6.25 3.39
CA MET A 124 -12.54 -6.24 2.33
C MET A 124 -12.34 -7.63 1.73
N GLN A 125 -12.40 -7.70 0.42
CA GLN A 125 -12.04 -8.89 -0.36
C GLN A 125 -10.59 -8.79 -0.83
N ALA A 126 -10.03 -9.89 -1.31
CA ALA A 126 -8.72 -9.84 -1.98
C ALA A 126 -8.72 -8.78 -3.08
N CYS A 127 -7.64 -8.04 -3.18
CA CYS A 127 -7.48 -6.89 -4.07
C CYS A 127 -8.31 -5.64 -3.71
N SER A 128 -8.97 -5.59 -2.54
CA SER A 128 -9.52 -4.32 -2.04
C SER A 128 -8.41 -3.42 -1.52
N ALA A 129 -8.55 -2.11 -1.75
CA ALA A 129 -7.66 -1.10 -1.19
C ALA A 129 -8.47 0.08 -0.66
N THR A 130 -8.09 0.59 0.51
CA THR A 130 -8.78 1.75 1.10
C THR A 130 -7.79 2.71 1.74
N ARG A 131 -8.10 4.00 1.63
CA ARG A 131 -7.40 5.04 2.39
C ARG A 131 -8.14 5.30 3.68
N THR A 132 -7.44 5.31 4.78
CA THR A 132 -8.01 5.49 6.11
C THR A 132 -7.05 6.22 7.03
N ALA A 133 -7.49 6.50 8.25
CA ALA A 133 -6.64 6.98 9.31
C ALA A 133 -6.38 5.86 10.33
N ILE A 134 -5.11 5.67 10.71
CA ILE A 134 -4.69 4.87 11.85
C ILE A 134 -3.99 5.83 12.82
N HIS A 135 -4.54 6.01 14.04
CA HIS A 135 -4.01 6.97 15.01
C HIS A 135 -3.69 8.35 14.40
N HIS A 136 -4.62 8.90 13.60
CA HIS A 136 -4.49 10.19 12.88
C HIS A 136 -3.46 10.20 11.72
N MET A 137 -2.76 9.12 11.47
CA MET A 137 -1.88 8.98 10.30
C MET A 137 -2.68 8.57 9.07
N HIS A 138 -2.48 9.24 7.95
CA HIS A 138 -3.09 8.84 6.68
C HIS A 138 -2.41 7.57 6.16
N CYS A 139 -3.14 6.47 6.18
CA CYS A 139 -2.66 5.16 5.76
C CYS A 139 -3.45 4.63 4.56
N VAL A 140 -2.86 3.65 3.88
CA VAL A 140 -3.52 2.81 2.89
C VAL A 140 -3.51 1.39 3.41
N ILE A 141 -4.65 0.73 3.38
CA ILE A 141 -4.78 -0.70 3.67
C ILE A 141 -5.11 -1.40 2.35
N VAL A 142 -4.31 -2.39 2.00
CA VAL A 142 -4.54 -3.28 0.87
C VAL A 142 -4.78 -4.69 1.39
N CYS A 143 -5.92 -5.28 1.07
CA CYS A 143 -6.22 -6.68 1.38
C CYS A 143 -5.62 -7.56 0.29
N ARG A 144 -4.66 -8.43 0.64
CA ARG A 144 -4.04 -9.37 -0.29
C ARG A 144 -4.78 -10.70 -0.34
N ALA A 145 -5.25 -11.16 0.84
CA ALA A 145 -6.13 -12.32 0.94
C ALA A 145 -7.20 -12.04 1.99
N GLY A 146 -8.44 -12.31 1.67
CA GLY A 146 -9.59 -11.93 2.48
C GLY A 146 -9.46 -12.34 3.95
N GLY A 147 -9.50 -11.37 4.85
CA GLY A 147 -9.55 -11.55 6.29
C GLY A 147 -8.22 -11.83 7.00
N THR A 148 -7.17 -12.26 6.30
CA THR A 148 -5.95 -12.78 6.96
C THR A 148 -4.64 -12.17 6.50
N ASP A 149 -4.64 -11.39 5.41
CA ASP A 149 -3.41 -10.89 4.82
C ASP A 149 -3.59 -9.48 4.27
N PHE A 150 -2.89 -8.51 4.90
CA PHE A 150 -2.99 -7.10 4.60
C PHE A 150 -1.61 -6.45 4.44
N THR A 151 -1.52 -5.50 3.53
CA THR A 151 -0.43 -4.52 3.48
C THR A 151 -0.93 -3.20 4.05
N ILE A 152 -0.17 -2.62 4.97
CA ILE A 152 -0.43 -1.33 5.60
C ILE A 152 0.67 -0.37 5.16
N LEU A 153 0.31 0.67 4.44
CA LEU A 153 1.23 1.75 4.06
C LEU A 153 0.93 2.98 4.93
N GLY A 154 1.94 3.54 5.55
CA GLY A 154 1.84 4.77 6.33
C GLY A 154 2.97 5.75 6.03
N PRO A 155 2.89 7.01 6.51
CA PRO A 155 3.96 7.97 6.32
C PRO A 155 5.26 7.47 6.96
N ARG A 156 6.37 7.45 6.20
CA ARG A 156 7.67 7.02 6.71
C ARG A 156 8.13 7.84 7.93
N SER A 157 7.82 9.13 7.94
CA SER A 157 8.12 10.01 9.09
C SER A 157 7.42 9.60 10.38
N SER A 158 6.37 8.78 10.30
CA SER A 158 5.59 8.28 11.44
C SER A 158 5.71 6.77 11.60
N ALA A 159 6.75 6.15 11.03
CA ALA A 159 6.94 4.69 11.03
C ALA A 159 6.91 4.09 12.44
N ALA A 160 7.61 4.70 13.39
CA ALA A 160 7.65 4.21 14.78
C ALA A 160 6.27 4.30 15.46
N SER A 161 5.49 5.36 15.19
CA SER A 161 4.14 5.52 15.73
C SER A 161 3.17 4.50 15.14
N LEU A 162 3.27 4.25 13.83
CA LEU A 162 2.45 3.23 13.16
C LEU A 162 2.80 1.83 13.66
N HIS A 163 4.08 1.50 13.73
CA HIS A 163 4.56 0.24 14.29
C HIS A 163 4.03 0.01 15.72
N HIS A 164 4.18 1.01 16.61
CA HIS A 164 3.68 0.93 17.97
C HIS A 164 2.17 0.66 18.02
N ALA A 165 1.40 1.35 17.18
CA ALA A 165 -0.05 1.16 17.10
C ALA A 165 -0.42 -0.27 16.67
N LEU A 166 0.26 -0.81 15.63
CA LEU A 166 0.02 -2.17 15.14
C LEU A 166 0.33 -3.21 16.23
N VAL A 167 1.51 -3.11 16.88
CA VAL A 167 1.93 -4.04 17.94
C VAL A 167 1.00 -3.96 19.15
N ALA A 168 0.65 -2.75 19.61
CA ALA A 168 -0.25 -2.58 20.77
C ALA A 168 -1.65 -3.15 20.50
N ALA A 169 -2.19 -2.95 19.30
CA ALA A 169 -3.48 -3.52 18.92
C ALA A 169 -3.43 -5.05 18.86
N ALA A 170 -2.40 -5.62 18.24
CA ALA A 170 -2.22 -7.07 18.19
C ALA A 170 -2.07 -7.70 19.58
N ALA A 171 -1.28 -7.07 20.48
CA ALA A 171 -1.08 -7.55 21.84
C ALA A 171 -2.32 -7.45 22.73
N SER A 172 -3.34 -6.70 22.32
CA SER A 172 -4.58 -6.48 23.07
C SER A 172 -5.71 -7.44 22.68
N LEU A 173 -5.49 -8.35 21.73
CA LEU A 173 -6.43 -9.39 21.30
C LEU A 173 -6.32 -10.62 22.17
#